data_38b94884d7c9f2432135d26d21c4e513
#
_entry.id   38b94884d7c9f2432135d26d21c4e513
#
_cell.length_a   1.000
_cell.length_b   1.000
_cell.length_c   1.000
_cell.angle_alpha   90.00
_cell.angle_beta   90.00
_cell.angle_gamma   90.00
#
_symmetry.space_group_name_H-M   'P 1'
#
loop_
_entity.id
_entity.type
_entity.pdbx_description
1 polymer ?
#
loop_
_entity_poly.entity_id
_entity_poly.type
_entity_poly.pdbx_seq_one_letter_code
_entity_poly.pdbx_strand_id
1 'polypeptide(L)'
;MVAMETYDFAIVGSGFGGSVAAMRLAEKGYRVLVLEEGRWYQDEDFPPHNRNPFRYIWDSRFFMRGHFKIHFFKGLGLLAGVGVGGGSLVYANVHLVPPDSFFQGFPPGRNWKKELVPFYERARFMLGTTSCPADTKADEALKEAARRFGVEETFHSVDVGVYMGEPEVKVPDPYFGGLGPDRVGCTLCGNCMTGCRVGAKNTLLKNYLYFAQKYGARIVSERRVVDILQEEGGYTLVAVPGGPGSFKRIKYRAQKVVLAAGVV
;
A
#
# COMPACT_ATOMS: atom_id res chain seq x y z
N MET A 1 -3.05 -14.70 -35.13
CA MET A 1 -2.95 -13.59 -34.13
C MET A 1 -3.75 -14.04 -32.91
N VAL A 2 -3.10 -14.22 -31.76
CA VAL A 2 -3.82 -14.46 -30.50
C VAL A 2 -4.58 -13.19 -30.16
N ALA A 3 -5.90 -13.27 -30.00
CA ALA A 3 -6.70 -12.11 -29.63
C ALA A 3 -6.18 -11.55 -28.30
N MET A 4 -5.92 -10.25 -28.25
CA MET A 4 -5.44 -9.59 -27.03
C MET A 4 -6.59 -9.62 -26.00
N GLU A 5 -6.30 -10.15 -24.83
CA GLU A 5 -7.28 -10.23 -23.73
C GLU A 5 -7.75 -8.83 -23.35
N THR A 6 -9.08 -8.61 -23.30
CA THR A 6 -9.67 -7.32 -22.95
C THR A 6 -10.24 -7.39 -21.55
N TYR A 7 -9.92 -6.42 -20.70
CA TYR A 7 -10.41 -6.27 -19.35
C TYR A 7 -11.52 -5.21 -19.28
N ASP A 8 -12.43 -5.33 -18.32
CA ASP A 8 -13.41 -4.28 -18.07
C ASP A 8 -12.73 -3.04 -17.47
N PHE A 9 -11.77 -3.29 -16.55
CA PHE A 9 -10.98 -2.24 -15.92
C PHE A 9 -9.49 -2.59 -15.93
N ALA A 10 -8.66 -1.61 -16.28
CA ALA A 10 -7.23 -1.62 -16.01
C ALA A 10 -6.91 -0.57 -14.94
N ILE A 11 -6.17 -0.95 -13.92
CA ILE A 11 -5.76 -0.11 -12.80
C ILE A 11 -4.26 0.09 -12.89
N VAL A 12 -3.81 1.33 -12.95
CA VAL A 12 -2.40 1.70 -12.97
C VAL A 12 -1.96 2.00 -11.54
N GLY A 13 -1.11 1.13 -10.99
CA GLY A 13 -0.65 1.19 -9.61
C GLY A 13 -1.46 0.33 -8.64
N SER A 14 -0.77 -0.35 -7.74
CA SER A 14 -1.33 -1.28 -6.75
C SER A 14 -1.29 -0.74 -5.31
N GLY A 15 -1.04 0.56 -5.12
CA GLY A 15 -1.04 1.23 -3.83
C GLY A 15 -2.44 1.28 -3.18
N PHE A 16 -2.62 2.11 -2.16
CA PHE A 16 -3.87 2.17 -1.39
C PHE A 16 -5.11 2.37 -2.28
N GLY A 17 -5.11 3.36 -3.16
CA GLY A 17 -6.26 3.61 -4.05
C GLY A 17 -6.51 2.48 -5.05
N GLY A 18 -5.43 2.00 -5.69
CA GLY A 18 -5.52 0.94 -6.71
C GLY A 18 -5.97 -0.40 -6.13
N SER A 19 -5.50 -0.77 -4.95
CA SER A 19 -5.87 -2.02 -4.28
C SER A 19 -7.34 -2.05 -3.87
N VAL A 20 -7.85 -0.94 -3.33
CA VAL A 20 -9.26 -0.80 -2.97
C VAL A 20 -10.13 -0.88 -4.24
N ALA A 21 -9.78 -0.14 -5.29
CA ALA A 21 -10.49 -0.18 -6.57
C ALA A 21 -10.48 -1.60 -7.16
N ALA A 22 -9.32 -2.28 -7.15
CA ALA A 22 -9.18 -3.64 -7.66
C ALA A 22 -10.12 -4.62 -6.95
N MET A 23 -10.10 -4.62 -5.61
CA MET A 23 -10.95 -5.50 -4.82
C MET A 23 -12.44 -5.21 -5.08
N ARG A 24 -12.84 -3.92 -5.01
CA ARG A 24 -14.26 -3.54 -5.13
C ARG A 24 -14.84 -3.79 -6.52
N LEU A 25 -14.02 -3.70 -7.57
CA LEU A 25 -14.44 -4.01 -8.93
C LEU A 25 -14.48 -5.53 -9.18
N ALA A 26 -13.45 -6.26 -8.73
CA ALA A 26 -13.43 -7.72 -8.88
C ALA A 26 -14.54 -8.40 -8.08
N GLU A 27 -14.84 -7.95 -6.86
CA GLU A 27 -15.97 -8.42 -6.05
C GLU A 27 -17.32 -8.30 -6.76
N LYS A 28 -17.47 -7.32 -7.66
CA LYS A 28 -18.68 -7.13 -8.49
C LYS A 28 -18.67 -7.95 -9.78
N GLY A 29 -17.68 -8.81 -9.97
CA GLY A 29 -17.56 -9.69 -11.13
C GLY A 29 -16.90 -9.05 -12.36
N TYR A 30 -16.36 -7.84 -12.28
CA TYR A 30 -15.61 -7.24 -13.38
C TYR A 30 -14.26 -7.94 -13.59
N ARG A 31 -13.84 -8.04 -14.83
CA ARG A 31 -12.50 -8.50 -15.21
C ARG A 31 -11.52 -7.36 -14.99
N VAL A 32 -10.70 -7.47 -13.94
CA VAL A 32 -9.79 -6.42 -13.48
C VAL A 32 -8.34 -6.79 -13.73
N LEU A 33 -7.59 -5.88 -14.34
CA LEU A 33 -6.14 -5.93 -14.48
C LEU A 33 -5.51 -4.83 -13.63
N VAL A 34 -4.52 -5.18 -12.82
CA VAL A 34 -3.68 -4.21 -12.10
C VAL A 34 -2.27 -4.26 -12.65
N LEU A 35 -1.71 -3.12 -13.06
CA LEU A 35 -0.34 -2.97 -13.54
C LEU A 35 0.49 -2.21 -12.51
N GLU A 36 1.55 -2.82 -12.02
CA GLU A 36 2.44 -2.26 -11.00
C GLU A 36 3.87 -2.15 -11.52
N GLU A 37 4.51 -0.98 -11.34
CA GLU A 37 5.88 -0.73 -11.79
C GLU A 37 6.89 -1.62 -11.05
N GLY A 38 6.71 -1.78 -9.74
CA GLY A 38 7.63 -2.51 -8.89
C GLY A 38 7.39 -4.01 -8.90
N ARG A 39 8.24 -4.73 -8.18
CA ARG A 39 8.15 -6.18 -8.09
C ARG A 39 7.19 -6.62 -6.99
N TRP A 40 6.89 -7.91 -6.98
CA TRP A 40 6.24 -8.57 -5.85
C TRP A 40 7.26 -8.81 -4.74
N TYR A 41 6.88 -8.55 -3.47
CA TYR A 41 7.71 -8.81 -2.30
C TYR A 41 7.03 -9.85 -1.40
N GLN A 42 7.77 -10.90 -1.05
CA GLN A 42 7.47 -11.73 0.11
C GLN A 42 8.11 -11.11 1.35
N ASP A 43 7.69 -11.54 2.54
CA ASP A 43 8.22 -10.96 3.79
C ASP A 43 9.76 -11.14 3.88
N GLU A 44 10.30 -12.25 3.38
CA GLU A 44 11.73 -12.59 3.35
C GLU A 44 12.56 -11.76 2.36
N ASP A 45 11.92 -11.18 1.35
CA ASP A 45 12.59 -10.39 0.32
C ASP A 45 13.13 -9.06 0.84
N PHE A 46 12.56 -8.54 1.92
CA PHE A 46 13.02 -7.29 2.50
C PHE A 46 14.43 -7.44 3.08
N PRO A 47 15.28 -6.40 2.97
CA PRO A 47 16.66 -6.48 3.45
C PRO A 47 16.71 -6.75 4.97
N PRO A 48 17.55 -7.69 5.44
CA PRO A 48 17.62 -8.03 6.88
C PRO A 48 18.35 -6.98 7.71
N HIS A 49 19.10 -6.07 7.08
CA HIS A 49 19.87 -5.01 7.73
C HIS A 49 20.15 -3.87 6.74
N ASN A 50 20.48 -2.69 7.26
CA ASN A 50 20.71 -1.46 6.48
C ASN A 50 22.13 -1.29 5.89
N ARG A 51 22.97 -2.32 5.91
CA ARG A 51 24.38 -2.24 5.44
C ARG A 51 24.52 -2.03 3.94
N ASN A 52 23.50 -2.37 3.15
CA ASN A 52 23.53 -2.19 1.69
C ASN A 52 22.33 -1.34 1.25
N PRO A 53 22.47 -0.01 1.10
CA PRO A 53 21.41 0.87 0.70
C PRO A 53 20.85 0.60 -0.70
N PHE A 54 21.64 0.02 -1.60
CA PHE A 54 21.19 -0.32 -2.95
C PHE A 54 20.07 -1.38 -2.96
N ARG A 55 19.96 -2.20 -1.93
CA ARG A 55 18.86 -3.16 -1.79
C ARG A 55 17.53 -2.51 -1.46
N TYR A 56 17.54 -1.24 -1.02
CA TYR A 56 16.35 -0.48 -0.68
C TYR A 56 15.84 0.36 -1.86
N ILE A 57 16.73 0.81 -2.74
CA ILE A 57 16.40 1.76 -3.80
C ILE A 57 15.90 1.03 -5.04
N TRP A 58 14.82 1.55 -5.63
CA TRP A 58 14.33 1.19 -6.95
C TRP A 58 14.80 2.21 -7.97
N ASP A 59 15.70 1.80 -8.84
CA ASP A 59 16.04 2.54 -10.06
C ASP A 59 16.41 1.56 -11.16
N SER A 60 15.52 1.39 -12.12
CA SER A 60 15.71 0.44 -13.22
C SER A 60 16.90 0.77 -14.12
N ARG A 61 17.36 2.04 -14.16
CA ARG A 61 18.54 2.46 -14.94
C ARG A 61 19.84 1.92 -14.37
N PHE A 62 19.89 1.73 -13.05
CA PHE A 62 21.06 1.23 -12.33
C PHE A 62 20.89 -0.19 -11.80
N PHE A 63 19.94 -0.95 -12.34
CA PHE A 63 19.65 -2.33 -11.92
C PHE A 63 19.29 -2.48 -10.43
N MET A 64 18.91 -1.39 -9.77
CA MET A 64 18.45 -1.40 -8.38
C MET A 64 16.97 -1.79 -8.30
N ARG A 65 16.68 -2.81 -7.50
CA ARG A 65 15.34 -3.43 -7.41
C ARG A 65 14.81 -3.44 -5.97
N GLY A 66 15.11 -2.37 -5.23
CA GLY A 66 14.57 -2.17 -3.89
C GLY A 66 13.10 -1.75 -3.90
N HIS A 67 12.59 -1.36 -2.75
CA HIS A 67 11.19 -1.02 -2.56
C HIS A 67 10.96 0.47 -2.29
N PHE A 68 12.00 1.29 -2.40
CA PHE A 68 11.92 2.75 -2.31
C PHE A 68 12.32 3.41 -3.63
N LYS A 69 11.53 4.34 -4.10
CA LYS A 69 11.85 5.23 -5.22
C LYS A 69 12.02 6.64 -4.70
N ILE A 70 13.09 7.29 -5.11
CA ILE A 70 13.38 8.67 -4.71
C ILE A 70 13.06 9.59 -5.89
N HIS A 71 12.22 10.58 -5.64
CA HIS A 71 11.94 11.66 -6.58
C HIS A 71 12.54 12.96 -6.06
N PHE A 72 13.30 13.64 -6.91
CA PHE A 72 13.90 14.91 -6.59
C PHE A 72 13.19 16.04 -7.35
N PHE A 73 12.71 17.02 -6.61
CA PHE A 73 12.15 18.26 -7.12
C PHE A 73 12.99 19.42 -6.61
N LYS A 74 12.77 20.65 -7.13
CA LYS A 74 13.46 21.82 -6.62
C LYS A 74 13.11 22.06 -5.15
N GLY A 75 14.08 21.83 -4.26
CA GLY A 75 13.92 22.01 -2.81
C GLY A 75 13.15 20.91 -2.07
N LEU A 76 12.79 19.80 -2.74
CA LEU A 76 12.04 18.70 -2.13
C LEU A 76 12.55 17.33 -2.61
N GLY A 77 12.85 16.43 -1.67
CA GLY A 77 13.04 15.01 -1.94
C GLY A 77 11.82 14.23 -1.47
N LEU A 78 11.26 13.37 -2.32
CA LEU A 78 10.15 12.50 -1.98
C LEU A 78 10.60 11.04 -2.02
N LEU A 79 10.33 10.30 -0.95
CA LEU A 79 10.55 8.86 -0.87
C LEU A 79 9.21 8.14 -1.01
N ALA A 80 9.05 7.37 -2.09
CA ALA A 80 7.85 6.61 -2.38
C ALA A 80 8.10 5.11 -2.29
N GLY A 81 7.07 4.34 -1.88
CA GLY A 81 7.11 2.88 -1.94
C GLY A 81 6.82 2.37 -3.35
N VAL A 82 7.64 1.44 -3.84
CA VAL A 82 7.50 0.77 -5.14
C VAL A 82 7.46 -0.73 -4.96
N GLY A 83 6.44 -1.34 -5.54
CA GLY A 83 6.16 -2.78 -5.43
C GLY A 83 4.68 -3.03 -5.32
N VAL A 84 4.27 -4.29 -5.48
CA VAL A 84 2.86 -4.65 -5.31
C VAL A 84 2.43 -4.36 -3.87
N GLY A 85 1.46 -3.44 -3.72
CA GLY A 85 1.05 -2.88 -2.43
C GLY A 85 1.56 -1.44 -2.18
N GLY A 86 2.44 -0.91 -3.05
CA GLY A 86 2.88 0.49 -3.02
C GLY A 86 3.35 0.97 -1.66
N GLY A 87 2.86 2.12 -1.22
CA GLY A 87 3.21 2.75 0.06
C GLY A 87 2.96 1.89 1.30
N SER A 88 2.07 0.88 1.22
CA SER A 88 1.83 -0.02 2.35
C SER A 88 3.04 -0.85 2.74
N LEU A 89 3.99 -1.03 1.83
CA LEU A 89 5.24 -1.74 2.10
C LEU A 89 6.15 -0.96 3.06
N VAL A 90 6.09 0.39 3.01
CA VAL A 90 7.10 1.28 3.60
C VAL A 90 6.56 2.33 4.57
N TYR A 91 5.25 2.44 4.78
CA TYR A 91 4.70 3.40 5.75
C TYR A 91 4.88 2.91 7.20
N ALA A 92 4.79 3.83 8.16
CA ALA A 92 4.96 3.52 9.59
C ALA A 92 3.78 2.80 10.24
N ASN A 93 2.77 2.43 9.48
CA ASN A 93 1.52 1.76 9.89
C ASN A 93 0.58 2.56 10.80
N VAL A 94 0.81 3.83 10.99
CA VAL A 94 -0.07 4.67 11.80
C VAL A 94 -1.39 4.88 11.07
N HIS A 95 -2.49 4.57 11.74
CA HIS A 95 -3.86 4.66 11.23
C HIS A 95 -4.63 5.77 11.96
N LEU A 96 -4.18 7.00 11.78
CA LEU A 96 -4.82 8.17 12.38
C LEU A 96 -6.05 8.60 11.57
N VAL A 97 -7.19 8.75 12.24
CA VAL A 97 -8.33 9.48 11.67
C VAL A 97 -8.06 10.98 11.86
N PRO A 98 -8.08 11.80 10.80
CA PRO A 98 -7.75 13.21 10.90
C PRO A 98 -8.68 13.97 11.86
N PRO A 99 -8.18 15.01 12.56
CA PRO A 99 -8.98 15.89 13.38
C PRO A 99 -9.91 16.78 12.52
N ASP A 100 -10.90 17.42 13.14
CA ASP A 100 -11.91 18.24 12.45
C ASP A 100 -11.31 19.37 11.62
N SER A 101 -10.19 19.92 12.06
CA SER A 101 -9.46 20.98 11.35
C SER A 101 -8.98 20.55 9.96
N PHE A 102 -8.67 19.27 9.76
CA PHE A 102 -8.28 18.73 8.46
C PHE A 102 -9.37 18.92 7.40
N PHE A 103 -10.64 18.76 7.79
CA PHE A 103 -11.76 18.83 6.85
C PHE A 103 -12.19 20.25 6.49
N GLN A 104 -11.62 21.28 7.14
CA GLN A 104 -11.91 22.69 6.83
C GLN A 104 -11.44 23.10 5.42
N GLY A 105 -10.42 22.38 4.87
CA GLY A 105 -9.93 22.58 3.50
C GLY A 105 -10.75 21.89 2.40
N PHE A 106 -11.80 21.14 2.77
CA PHE A 106 -12.65 20.43 1.82
C PHE A 106 -13.74 21.36 1.26
N PRO A 107 -14.33 21.04 0.08
CA PRO A 107 -15.40 21.83 -0.49
C PRO A 107 -16.56 22.06 0.50
N PRO A 108 -17.10 23.28 0.59
CA PRO A 108 -18.15 23.59 1.56
C PRO A 108 -19.48 22.90 1.23
N GLY A 109 -20.41 22.92 2.17
CA GLY A 109 -21.78 22.41 2.00
C GLY A 109 -21.99 20.95 2.38
N ARG A 110 -20.96 20.24 2.87
CA ARG A 110 -21.06 18.86 3.33
C ARG A 110 -20.32 18.67 4.66
N ASN A 111 -20.81 17.76 5.50
CA ASN A 111 -20.06 17.32 6.68
C ASN A 111 -19.17 16.13 6.30
N TRP A 112 -18.00 16.44 5.73
CA TRP A 112 -17.06 15.44 5.22
C TRP A 112 -16.62 14.42 6.27
N LYS A 113 -16.37 14.86 7.51
CA LYS A 113 -16.01 13.94 8.58
C LYS A 113 -17.10 12.90 8.80
N LYS A 114 -18.35 13.34 8.97
CA LYS A 114 -19.48 12.44 9.19
C LYS A 114 -19.70 11.47 8.02
N GLU A 115 -19.55 11.97 6.79
CA GLU A 115 -19.72 11.15 5.60
C GLU A 115 -18.62 10.13 5.42
N LEU A 116 -17.39 10.43 5.86
CA LEU A 116 -16.23 9.54 5.73
C LEU A 116 -16.10 8.52 6.86
N VAL A 117 -16.76 8.70 8.01
CA VAL A 117 -16.71 7.76 9.15
C VAL A 117 -16.95 6.30 8.73
N PRO A 118 -17.99 5.93 7.96
CA PRO A 118 -18.21 4.54 7.58
C PRO A 118 -17.07 3.97 6.72
N PHE A 119 -16.38 4.82 5.96
CA PHE A 119 -15.25 4.41 5.13
C PHE A 119 -13.97 4.26 5.96
N TYR A 120 -13.76 5.11 6.98
CA TYR A 120 -12.68 4.93 7.95
C TYR A 120 -12.85 3.62 8.73
N GLU A 121 -14.06 3.32 9.21
CA GLU A 121 -14.35 2.07 9.91
C GLU A 121 -14.07 0.85 9.03
N ARG A 122 -14.50 0.89 7.77
CA ARG A 122 -14.20 -0.18 6.80
C ARG A 122 -12.70 -0.31 6.53
N ALA A 123 -11.99 0.80 6.39
CA ALA A 123 -10.54 0.79 6.19
C ALA A 123 -9.82 0.22 7.41
N ARG A 124 -10.23 0.61 8.62
CA ARG A 124 -9.69 0.07 9.89
C ARG A 124 -9.87 -1.45 9.97
N PHE A 125 -11.06 -1.94 9.65
CA PHE A 125 -11.33 -3.38 9.60
C PHE A 125 -10.44 -4.08 8.56
N MET A 126 -10.43 -3.60 7.32
CA MET A 126 -9.67 -4.22 6.23
C MET A 126 -8.15 -4.19 6.46
N LEU A 127 -7.64 -3.13 7.07
CA LEU A 127 -6.22 -2.98 7.39
C LEU A 127 -5.83 -3.64 8.72
N GLY A 128 -6.76 -4.28 9.41
CA GLY A 128 -6.52 -4.94 10.70
C GLY A 128 -5.95 -3.97 11.73
N THR A 129 -6.59 -2.79 11.86
CA THR A 129 -6.15 -1.73 12.77
C THR A 129 -6.30 -2.17 14.22
N THR A 130 -5.25 -2.04 15.00
CA THR A 130 -5.23 -2.30 16.44
C THR A 130 -4.46 -1.21 17.17
N SER A 131 -4.73 -1.00 18.45
CA SER A 131 -3.94 -0.09 19.27
C SER A 131 -2.56 -0.70 19.54
N CYS A 132 -1.52 0.13 19.49
CA CYS A 132 -0.17 -0.32 19.84
C CYS A 132 -0.10 -0.57 21.35
N PRO A 133 0.20 -1.80 21.81
CA PRO A 133 0.18 -2.13 23.23
C PRO A 133 1.49 -1.76 23.94
N ALA A 134 2.52 -1.32 23.22
CA ALA A 134 3.86 -1.12 23.75
C ALA A 134 4.18 0.38 23.85
N ASP A 135 4.57 0.80 25.05
CA ASP A 135 5.21 2.07 25.29
C ASP A 135 6.73 1.90 25.20
N THR A 136 7.37 2.73 24.41
CA THR A 136 8.83 2.80 24.30
C THR A 136 9.39 3.92 25.17
N LYS A 137 10.72 3.94 25.36
CA LYS A 137 11.38 5.08 26.03
C LYS A 137 11.10 6.43 25.34
N ALA A 138 10.85 6.41 24.02
CA ALA A 138 10.48 7.63 23.28
C ALA A 138 9.06 8.07 23.65
N ASP A 139 8.13 7.13 23.82
CA ASP A 139 6.77 7.42 24.26
C ASP A 139 6.74 7.98 25.68
N GLU A 140 7.53 7.41 26.59
CA GLU A 140 7.70 7.91 27.95
C GLU A 140 8.26 9.36 27.96
N ALA A 141 9.27 9.63 27.14
CA ALA A 141 9.84 10.97 27.00
C ALA A 141 8.83 11.97 26.41
N LEU A 142 8.04 11.55 25.42
CA LEU A 142 6.99 12.38 24.82
C LEU A 142 5.87 12.66 25.84
N LYS A 143 5.46 11.66 26.61
CA LYS A 143 4.46 11.83 27.69
C LYS A 143 4.94 12.80 28.77
N GLU A 144 6.21 12.71 29.16
CA GLU A 144 6.81 13.66 30.11
C GLU A 144 6.86 15.08 29.53
N ALA A 145 7.20 15.23 28.24
CA ALA A 145 7.15 16.52 27.57
C ALA A 145 5.73 17.10 27.57
N ALA A 146 4.71 16.28 27.23
CA ALA A 146 3.29 16.69 27.25
C ALA A 146 2.86 17.16 28.66
N ARG A 147 3.31 16.47 29.72
CA ARG A 147 3.07 16.88 31.12
C ARG A 147 3.66 18.24 31.41
N ARG A 148 4.91 18.49 31.02
CA ARG A 148 5.58 19.78 31.21
C ARG A 148 4.90 20.95 30.48
N PHE A 149 4.28 20.67 29.32
CA PHE A 149 3.50 21.64 28.57
C PHE A 149 2.04 21.75 29.03
N GLY A 150 1.61 20.96 30.03
CA GLY A 150 0.23 20.97 30.52
C GLY A 150 -0.80 20.41 29.56
N VAL A 151 -0.38 19.50 28.69
CA VAL A 151 -1.23 18.87 27.64
C VAL A 151 -1.18 17.33 27.71
N GLU A 152 -0.90 16.76 28.88
CA GLU A 152 -0.74 15.32 29.06
C GLU A 152 -1.97 14.53 28.60
N GLU A 153 -3.16 15.09 28.71
CA GLU A 153 -4.42 14.47 28.27
C GLU A 153 -4.49 14.27 26.76
N THR A 154 -3.66 14.92 25.99
CA THR A 154 -3.57 14.72 24.54
C THR A 154 -2.69 13.53 24.15
N PHE A 155 -1.92 12.98 25.09
CA PHE A 155 -1.08 11.81 24.83
C PHE A 155 -1.93 10.55 24.79
N HIS A 156 -1.79 9.78 23.72
CA HIS A 156 -2.41 8.47 23.59
C HIS A 156 -1.61 7.58 22.64
N SER A 157 -1.68 6.27 22.87
CA SER A 157 -1.11 5.30 21.95
C SER A 157 -1.80 5.36 20.60
N VAL A 158 -1.01 5.25 19.52
CA VAL A 158 -1.54 5.28 18.16
C VAL A 158 -2.08 3.92 17.73
N ASP A 159 -3.08 3.97 16.86
CA ASP A 159 -3.56 2.79 16.16
C ASP A 159 -2.62 2.43 15.01
N VAL A 160 -2.36 1.14 14.84
CA VAL A 160 -1.40 0.62 13.86
C VAL A 160 -1.97 -0.54 13.06
N GLY A 161 -1.48 -0.72 11.83
CA GLY A 161 -1.82 -1.85 10.95
C GLY A 161 -0.86 -3.02 11.11
N VAL A 162 -0.77 -3.59 12.31
CA VAL A 162 0.16 -4.68 12.64
C VAL A 162 -0.56 -5.73 13.47
N TYR A 163 -0.31 -7.00 13.19
CA TYR A 163 -0.84 -8.08 14.03
C TYR A 163 0.00 -8.22 15.31
N MET A 164 -0.64 -7.92 16.46
CA MET A 164 -0.03 -7.93 17.80
C MET A 164 -0.30 -9.24 18.56
N GLY A 165 -0.24 -10.39 17.85
CA GLY A 165 -0.28 -11.70 18.49
C GLY A 165 1.03 -12.08 19.15
N GLU A 166 1.13 -13.33 19.62
CA GLU A 166 2.37 -13.86 20.21
C GLU A 166 3.54 -13.71 19.22
N PRO A 167 4.68 -13.11 19.64
CA PRO A 167 5.80 -12.81 18.75
C PRO A 167 6.32 -14.05 18.01
N GLU A 168 6.53 -13.91 16.68
CA GLU A 168 7.01 -14.97 15.78
C GLU A 168 6.07 -16.18 15.63
N VAL A 169 4.95 -16.22 16.34
CA VAL A 169 3.97 -17.31 16.20
C VAL A 169 3.06 -17.03 15.01
N LYS A 170 3.03 -18.01 14.10
CA LYS A 170 2.15 -17.99 12.92
C LYS A 170 0.77 -18.51 13.30
N VAL A 171 -0.26 -17.75 12.95
CA VAL A 171 -1.67 -18.12 13.15
C VAL A 171 -2.44 -18.05 11.84
N PRO A 172 -3.48 -18.88 11.65
CA PRO A 172 -4.45 -18.69 10.57
C PRO A 172 -5.10 -17.31 10.67
N ASP A 173 -5.65 -16.84 9.55
CA ASP A 173 -6.25 -15.50 9.44
C ASP A 173 -6.99 -15.02 10.71
N PRO A 174 -6.49 -13.97 11.39
CA PRO A 174 -7.11 -13.46 12.61
C PRO A 174 -8.14 -12.34 12.36
N TYR A 175 -8.39 -11.96 11.09
CA TYR A 175 -9.17 -10.76 10.75
C TYR A 175 -10.45 -11.05 9.96
N PHE A 176 -10.43 -12.02 9.05
CA PHE A 176 -11.48 -12.21 8.02
C PHE A 176 -12.22 -13.53 8.15
N GLY A 177 -12.28 -14.10 9.37
CA GLY A 177 -13.02 -15.33 9.63
C GLY A 177 -12.43 -16.56 8.93
N GLY A 178 -11.12 -16.62 8.75
CA GLY A 178 -10.43 -17.72 8.07
C GLY A 178 -10.37 -17.57 6.54
N LEU A 179 -10.89 -16.49 5.98
CA LEU A 179 -10.87 -16.24 4.54
C LEU A 179 -9.61 -15.52 4.06
N GLY A 180 -8.91 -14.85 4.98
CA GLY A 180 -7.69 -14.11 4.72
C GLY A 180 -6.43 -14.98 4.81
N PRO A 181 -5.25 -14.40 4.57
CA PRO A 181 -3.98 -15.09 4.72
C PRO A 181 -3.53 -15.13 6.20
N ASP A 182 -2.67 -16.08 6.52
CA ASP A 182 -2.04 -16.20 7.83
C ASP A 182 -1.32 -14.92 8.26
N ARG A 183 -1.10 -14.77 9.57
CA ARG A 183 -0.29 -13.71 10.18
C ARG A 183 0.75 -14.29 11.09
N VAL A 184 1.79 -13.51 11.33
CA VAL A 184 2.83 -13.81 12.34
C VAL A 184 2.84 -12.68 13.36
N GLY A 185 2.92 -12.99 14.65
CA GLY A 185 2.91 -12.00 15.73
C GLY A 185 4.12 -11.05 15.65
N CYS A 186 3.90 -9.78 15.95
CA CYS A 186 4.91 -8.74 15.89
C CYS A 186 5.97 -8.88 16.98
N THR A 187 7.24 -8.71 16.59
CA THR A 187 8.39 -8.71 17.52
C THR A 187 8.78 -7.32 18.02
N LEU A 188 8.02 -6.29 17.68
CA LEU A 188 8.31 -4.89 18.01
C LEU A 188 9.69 -4.39 17.53
N CYS A 189 10.21 -4.95 16.45
CA CYS A 189 11.56 -4.67 15.93
C CYS A 189 11.74 -3.27 15.32
N GLY A 190 10.68 -2.48 15.16
CA GLY A 190 10.73 -1.12 14.61
C GLY A 190 10.97 -1.02 13.09
N ASN A 191 11.09 -2.12 12.35
CA ASN A 191 11.45 -2.12 10.93
C ASN A 191 10.29 -1.87 9.96
N CYS A 192 9.15 -1.36 10.44
CA CYS A 192 7.95 -1.20 9.60
C CYS A 192 8.19 -0.34 8.35
N MET A 193 8.98 0.71 8.45
CA MET A 193 9.28 1.60 7.29
C MET A 193 10.28 1.00 6.31
N THR A 194 11.08 0.04 6.73
CA THR A 194 12.11 -0.58 5.87
C THR A 194 11.71 -1.94 5.30
N GLY A 195 10.50 -2.39 5.62
CA GLY A 195 9.93 -3.67 5.22
C GLY A 195 9.83 -4.66 6.37
N CYS A 196 8.68 -5.29 6.53
CA CYS A 196 8.42 -6.23 7.63
C CYS A 196 8.80 -7.65 7.22
N ARG A 197 9.90 -8.16 7.77
CA ARG A 197 10.35 -9.54 7.53
C ARG A 197 9.63 -10.58 8.39
N VAL A 198 9.01 -10.13 9.47
CA VAL A 198 8.30 -11.01 10.43
C VAL A 198 6.95 -11.46 9.86
N GLY A 199 6.35 -10.67 8.98
CA GLY A 199 5.02 -10.97 8.45
C GLY A 199 3.86 -10.41 9.28
N ALA A 200 4.15 -9.61 10.29
CA ALA A 200 3.15 -9.02 11.17
C ALA A 200 2.43 -7.79 10.57
N LYS A 201 3.10 -7.07 9.67
CA LYS A 201 2.57 -5.86 9.04
C LYS A 201 1.42 -6.20 8.08
N ASN A 202 0.28 -5.54 8.25
CA ASN A 202 -0.90 -5.68 7.41
C ASN A 202 -0.75 -4.85 6.11
N THR A 203 0.22 -5.24 5.25
CA THR A 203 0.35 -4.66 3.92
C THR A 203 -0.88 -4.96 3.07
N LEU A 204 -1.07 -4.23 1.98
CA LEU A 204 -2.19 -4.45 1.07
C LEU A 204 -2.19 -5.84 0.43
N LEU A 205 -1.05 -6.52 0.40
CA LEU A 205 -0.92 -7.92 -0.02
C LEU A 205 -1.67 -8.91 0.90
N LYS A 206 -1.93 -8.50 2.15
CA LYS A 206 -2.57 -9.35 3.16
C LYS A 206 -4.05 -9.01 3.39
N ASN A 207 -4.59 -8.10 2.58
CA ASN A 207 -6.00 -7.68 2.66
C ASN A 207 -6.57 -7.33 1.27
N TYR A 208 -6.63 -6.08 0.86
CA TYR A 208 -7.30 -5.68 -0.38
C TYR A 208 -6.79 -6.41 -1.62
N LEU A 209 -5.49 -6.52 -1.85
CA LEU A 209 -4.95 -7.22 -3.02
C LEU A 209 -5.14 -8.73 -2.93
N TYR A 210 -5.05 -9.30 -1.72
CA TYR A 210 -5.35 -10.70 -1.50
C TYR A 210 -6.78 -11.05 -1.94
N PHE A 211 -7.76 -10.27 -1.47
CA PHE A 211 -9.15 -10.49 -1.86
C PHE A 211 -9.42 -10.14 -3.32
N ALA A 212 -8.78 -9.11 -3.86
CA ALA A 212 -8.87 -8.80 -5.29
C ALA A 212 -8.49 -10.02 -6.15
N GLN A 213 -7.38 -10.71 -5.81
CA GLN A 213 -6.97 -11.93 -6.50
C GLN A 213 -7.95 -13.08 -6.28
N LYS A 214 -8.47 -13.25 -5.06
CA LYS A 214 -9.51 -14.25 -4.78
C LYS A 214 -10.77 -14.05 -5.62
N TYR A 215 -11.11 -12.79 -5.92
CA TYR A 215 -12.24 -12.42 -6.79
C TYR A 215 -11.86 -12.40 -8.28
N GLY A 216 -10.66 -12.87 -8.65
CA GLY A 216 -10.25 -13.03 -10.05
C GLY A 216 -9.52 -11.82 -10.67
N ALA A 217 -9.15 -10.80 -9.90
CA ALA A 217 -8.30 -9.74 -10.42
C ALA A 217 -6.91 -10.26 -10.77
N ARG A 218 -6.40 -9.87 -11.93
CA ARG A 218 -5.04 -10.18 -12.36
C ARG A 218 -4.11 -9.03 -11.96
N ILE A 219 -3.10 -9.31 -11.16
CA ILE A 219 -2.06 -8.35 -10.78
C ILE A 219 -0.78 -8.71 -11.53
N VAL A 220 -0.24 -7.75 -12.28
CA VAL A 220 0.99 -7.92 -13.06
C VAL A 220 2.02 -6.92 -12.54
N SER A 221 3.01 -7.44 -11.84
CA SER A 221 4.16 -6.67 -11.35
C SER A 221 5.18 -6.42 -12.46
N GLU A 222 6.11 -5.49 -12.19
CA GLU A 222 7.18 -5.09 -13.11
C GLU A 222 6.63 -4.65 -14.47
N ARG A 223 5.55 -3.87 -14.45
CA ARG A 223 4.90 -3.28 -15.63
C ARG A 223 4.65 -1.80 -15.39
N ARG A 224 5.62 -1.00 -15.80
CA ARG A 224 5.49 0.46 -15.76
C ARG A 224 4.68 0.93 -16.97
N VAL A 225 3.49 1.42 -16.73
CA VAL A 225 2.67 2.06 -17.76
C VAL A 225 3.33 3.38 -18.16
N VAL A 226 3.56 3.54 -19.45
CA VAL A 226 4.24 4.71 -20.03
C VAL A 226 3.35 5.51 -20.95
N ASP A 227 2.24 4.92 -21.38
CA ASP A 227 1.27 5.59 -22.27
C ASP A 227 -0.10 4.96 -22.13
N ILE A 228 -1.17 5.76 -22.35
CA ILE A 228 -2.55 5.32 -22.36
C ILE A 228 -3.22 5.96 -23.57
N LEU A 229 -3.55 5.13 -24.55
CA LEU A 229 -4.17 5.53 -25.80
C LEU A 229 -5.66 5.28 -25.74
N GLN A 230 -6.47 6.32 -25.96
CA GLN A 230 -7.91 6.16 -26.13
C GLN A 230 -8.18 5.68 -27.56
N GLU A 231 -8.95 4.61 -27.68
CA GLU A 231 -9.32 4.00 -28.94
C GLU A 231 -10.82 3.73 -28.96
N GLU A 232 -11.36 3.36 -30.12
CA GLU A 232 -12.75 2.96 -30.22
C GLU A 232 -13.04 1.76 -29.31
N GLY A 233 -14.02 1.90 -28.43
CA GLY A 233 -14.42 0.86 -27.46
C GLY A 233 -13.51 0.69 -26.24
N GLY A 234 -12.61 1.67 -25.93
CA GLY A 234 -11.84 1.62 -24.69
C GLY A 234 -10.45 2.23 -24.77
N TYR A 235 -9.50 1.59 -24.10
CA TYR A 235 -8.14 2.09 -23.93
C TYR A 235 -7.10 1.00 -24.17
N THR A 236 -5.98 1.37 -24.78
CA THR A 236 -4.77 0.57 -24.87
C THR A 236 -3.72 1.15 -23.93
N LEU A 237 -3.33 0.40 -22.91
CA LEU A 237 -2.24 0.75 -22.00
C LEU A 237 -0.94 0.19 -22.56
N VAL A 238 0.06 1.03 -22.72
CA VAL A 238 1.40 0.65 -23.14
C VAL A 238 2.29 0.58 -21.92
N ALA A 239 2.80 -0.60 -21.60
CA ALA A 239 3.70 -0.79 -20.49
C ALA A 239 5.08 -1.26 -20.98
N VAL A 240 6.09 -0.91 -20.20
CA VAL A 240 7.46 -1.44 -20.34
C VAL A 240 7.79 -2.27 -19.08
N PRO A 241 8.71 -3.24 -19.15
CA PRO A 241 9.19 -3.90 -17.96
C PRO A 241 9.69 -2.88 -16.92
N GLY A 242 9.24 -3.01 -15.67
CA GLY A 242 9.69 -2.16 -14.57
C GLY A 242 11.13 -2.43 -14.15
N GLY A 243 11.62 -3.66 -14.43
CA GLY A 243 13.00 -4.07 -14.18
C GLY A 243 13.95 -3.67 -15.31
N PRO A 244 15.27 -3.85 -15.08
CA PRO A 244 16.30 -3.48 -16.04
C PRO A 244 16.34 -4.40 -17.27
N GLY A 245 16.82 -3.89 -18.39
CA GLY A 245 17.30 -4.67 -19.54
C GLY A 245 16.29 -4.98 -20.64
N SER A 246 15.03 -4.58 -20.53
CA SER A 246 14.09 -4.72 -21.65
C SER A 246 13.31 -3.45 -21.90
N PHE A 247 13.33 -2.98 -23.16
CA PHE A 247 12.52 -1.85 -23.62
C PHE A 247 11.30 -2.32 -24.43
N LYS A 248 11.00 -3.60 -24.43
CA LYS A 248 9.89 -4.18 -25.19
C LYS A 248 8.57 -3.63 -24.65
N ARG A 249 7.86 -2.88 -25.50
CA ARG A 249 6.52 -2.41 -25.17
C ARG A 249 5.53 -3.56 -25.18
N ILE A 250 4.74 -3.65 -24.12
CA ILE A 250 3.67 -4.63 -23.96
C ILE A 250 2.37 -3.86 -23.91
N LYS A 251 1.38 -4.30 -24.65
CA LYS A 251 0.07 -3.64 -24.72
C LYS A 251 -0.97 -4.45 -23.95
N TYR A 252 -1.83 -3.73 -23.24
CA TYR A 252 -3.00 -4.28 -22.53
C TYR A 252 -4.23 -3.48 -22.95
N ARG A 253 -5.36 -4.17 -23.11
CA ARG A 253 -6.60 -3.53 -23.51
C ARG A 253 -7.64 -3.56 -22.38
N ALA A 254 -8.31 -2.42 -22.16
CA ALA A 254 -9.39 -2.33 -21.19
C ALA A 254 -10.48 -1.36 -21.66
N GLN A 255 -11.71 -1.58 -21.21
CA GLN A 255 -12.81 -0.67 -21.48
C GLN A 255 -12.69 0.63 -20.68
N LYS A 256 -12.18 0.54 -19.44
CA LYS A 256 -12.02 1.68 -18.52
C LYS A 256 -10.66 1.62 -17.84
N VAL A 257 -10.15 2.79 -17.44
CA VAL A 257 -8.87 2.93 -16.76
C VAL A 257 -9.04 3.67 -15.44
N VAL A 258 -8.38 3.17 -14.39
CA VAL A 258 -8.25 3.83 -13.10
C VAL A 258 -6.78 4.22 -12.91
N LEU A 259 -6.51 5.50 -12.77
CA LEU A 259 -5.17 6.01 -12.45
C LEU A 259 -4.98 6.05 -10.94
N ALA A 260 -4.10 5.20 -10.43
CA ALA A 260 -3.82 5.06 -9.00
C ALA A 260 -2.31 4.92 -8.71
N ALA A 261 -1.48 5.51 -9.58
CA ALA A 261 -0.01 5.37 -9.54
C ALA A 261 0.71 6.32 -8.57
N GLY A 262 -0.05 7.06 -7.76
CA GLY A 262 0.48 8.13 -6.90
C GLY A 262 0.36 9.51 -7.55
N VAL A 263 0.75 10.54 -6.81
CA VAL A 263 0.54 11.95 -7.18
C VAL A 263 1.83 12.59 -7.72
N VAL A 264 2.88 11.80 -7.95
CA VAL A 264 4.22 12.29 -8.34
C VAL A 264 4.60 11.79 -9.71
#